data_9c711eadb138ddfb2b78e7a667ca7632
#
_entry.id   9c711eadb138ddfb2b78e7a667ca7632
#
_cell.length_a   1.000
_cell.length_b   1.000
_cell.length_c   1.000
_cell.angle_alpha   90.00
_cell.angle_beta   90.00
_cell.angle_gamma   90.00
#
_symmetry.space_group_name_H-M   'P 1'
#
loop_
_entity.id
_entity.type
_entity.pdbx_description
1 polymer ?
#
loop_
_entity_poly.entity_id
_entity_poly.type
_entity_poly.pdbx_seq_one_letter_code
_entity_poly.pdbx_strand_id
1 'polypeptide(L)'
;MALPLPPWRPLIRAAQQREGRSPAARWLQLATVAPDGTPRVRTLVFRGWGGPDQVDLLTDARSAKTPELEHQPAMEICWLMPKAKQQFRLRGCWQPAAHQAEAERQRHWQQLSPAGRALWAWPAPGRPWQPSDQFVEELSAETEIPEHFQLLRLQIERVEQLDLSHHPHLRWSWQRQEQWRALRLRP
;
A
#
# COMPACT_ATOMS: atom_id res chain seq x y z
N MET A 1 2.44 -26.74 -1.37
CA MET A 1 3.33 -26.11 -2.38
C MET A 1 3.07 -24.61 -2.40
N ALA A 2 4.11 -23.78 -2.32
CA ALA A 2 3.94 -22.33 -2.47
C ALA A 2 3.54 -22.01 -3.92
N LEU A 3 2.53 -21.17 -4.10
CA LEU A 3 2.14 -20.69 -5.43
C LEU A 3 3.30 -19.91 -6.07
N PRO A 4 3.57 -20.09 -7.38
CA PRO A 4 4.61 -19.33 -8.05
C PRO A 4 4.30 -17.84 -8.00
N LEU A 5 5.35 -17.01 -7.85
CA LEU A 5 5.20 -15.57 -7.85
C LEU A 5 4.80 -15.05 -9.23
N PRO A 6 3.88 -14.09 -9.33
CA PRO A 6 3.59 -13.42 -10.58
C PRO A 6 4.83 -12.78 -11.21
N PRO A 7 4.95 -12.74 -12.55
CA PRO A 7 6.17 -12.30 -13.25
C PRO A 7 6.55 -10.83 -13.00
N TRP A 8 5.61 -10.00 -12.61
CA TRP A 8 5.88 -8.60 -12.26
C TRP A 8 6.50 -8.40 -10.86
N ARG A 9 6.42 -9.40 -9.96
CA ARG A 9 6.98 -9.32 -8.60
C ARG A 9 8.49 -9.13 -8.58
N PRO A 10 9.29 -9.93 -9.32
CA PRO A 10 10.73 -9.70 -9.44
C PRO A 10 11.08 -8.31 -10.02
N LEU A 11 10.26 -7.76 -10.92
CA LEU A 11 10.49 -6.44 -11.51
C LEU A 11 10.35 -5.33 -10.47
N ILE A 12 9.29 -5.35 -9.65
CA ILE A 12 9.13 -4.41 -8.53
C ILE A 12 10.30 -4.54 -7.54
N ARG A 13 10.68 -5.76 -7.18
CA ARG A 13 11.82 -5.99 -6.26
C ARG A 13 13.12 -5.41 -6.82
N ALA A 14 13.41 -5.62 -8.09
CA ALA A 14 14.59 -5.07 -8.74
C ALA A 14 14.58 -3.53 -8.76
N ALA A 15 13.44 -2.91 -9.02
CA ALA A 15 13.28 -1.47 -8.95
C ALA A 15 13.48 -0.93 -7.53
N GLN A 16 12.90 -1.57 -6.51
CA GLN A 16 13.12 -1.22 -5.10
C GLN A 16 14.61 -1.30 -4.70
N GLN A 17 15.33 -2.32 -5.18
CA GLN A 17 16.76 -2.46 -4.92
C GLN A 17 17.57 -1.30 -5.52
N ARG A 18 17.19 -0.82 -6.72
CA ARG A 18 17.83 0.37 -7.35
C ARG A 18 17.54 1.65 -6.59
N GLU A 19 16.34 1.79 -6.01
CA GLU A 19 16.01 2.92 -5.11
C GLU A 19 16.85 2.89 -3.82
N GLY A 20 17.20 1.72 -3.32
CA GLY A 20 18.00 1.53 -2.12
C GLY A 20 17.30 2.08 -0.88
N ARG A 21 17.94 3.04 -0.20
CA ARG A 21 17.40 3.70 1.01
C ARG A 21 16.48 4.90 0.72
N SER A 22 16.25 5.23 -0.56
CA SER A 22 15.33 6.30 -0.92
C SER A 22 13.91 6.01 -0.38
N PRO A 23 13.18 7.01 0.10
CA PRO A 23 11.75 6.85 0.45
C PRO A 23 10.92 6.25 -0.68
N ALA A 24 11.25 6.53 -1.95
CA ALA A 24 10.56 5.99 -3.11
C ALA A 24 10.58 4.45 -3.19
N ALA A 25 11.54 3.77 -2.52
CA ALA A 25 11.53 2.32 -2.39
C ALA A 25 10.31 1.79 -1.62
N ARG A 26 9.65 2.62 -0.80
CA ARG A 26 8.55 2.23 0.09
C ARG A 26 7.32 3.14 0.01
N TRP A 27 7.49 4.40 -0.39
CA TRP A 27 6.37 5.34 -0.50
C TRP A 27 5.64 5.14 -1.81
N LEU A 28 4.34 5.01 -1.73
CA LEU A 28 3.46 4.82 -2.87
C LEU A 28 2.20 5.70 -2.73
N GLN A 29 1.59 6.03 -3.84
CA GLN A 29 0.33 6.78 -3.86
C GLN A 29 -0.82 5.79 -3.97
N LEU A 30 -1.76 5.88 -3.03
CA LEU A 30 -3.01 5.13 -3.05
C LEU A 30 -4.14 6.03 -3.55
N ALA A 31 -4.82 5.59 -4.60
CA ALA A 31 -6.04 6.20 -5.10
C ALA A 31 -7.26 5.39 -4.65
N THR A 32 -8.28 6.09 -4.19
CA THR A 32 -9.62 5.57 -3.81
C THR A 32 -10.68 6.48 -4.38
N VAL A 33 -11.95 6.09 -4.27
CA VAL A 33 -13.11 6.89 -4.69
C VAL A 33 -13.94 7.20 -3.45
N ALA A 34 -14.20 8.48 -3.23
CA ALA A 34 -15.08 8.91 -2.14
C ALA A 34 -16.55 8.62 -2.47
N PRO A 35 -17.46 8.57 -1.46
CA PRO A 35 -18.89 8.34 -1.68
C PRO A 35 -19.56 9.33 -2.64
N ASP A 36 -19.00 10.54 -2.79
CA ASP A 36 -19.45 11.55 -3.75
C ASP A 36 -18.95 11.31 -5.19
N GLY A 37 -18.25 10.18 -5.44
CA GLY A 37 -17.66 9.82 -6.72
C GLY A 37 -16.33 10.53 -7.04
N THR A 38 -15.85 11.42 -6.19
CA THR A 38 -14.59 12.15 -6.46
C THR A 38 -13.37 11.31 -6.10
N PRO A 39 -12.27 11.40 -6.91
CA PRO A 39 -11.04 10.67 -6.62
C PRO A 39 -10.31 11.26 -5.40
N ARG A 40 -9.68 10.39 -4.65
CA ARG A 40 -8.82 10.73 -3.51
C ARG A 40 -7.46 10.07 -3.67
N VAL A 41 -6.38 10.81 -3.41
CA VAL A 41 -5.01 10.29 -3.48
C VAL A 41 -4.24 10.69 -2.21
N ARG A 42 -3.47 9.73 -1.68
CA ARG A 42 -2.56 9.98 -0.54
C ARG A 42 -1.34 9.07 -0.63
N THR A 43 -0.26 9.48 0.03
CA THR A 43 0.93 8.65 0.16
C THR A 43 0.79 7.71 1.35
N LEU A 44 1.08 6.44 1.12
CA LEU A 44 1.21 5.40 2.15
C LEU A 44 2.56 4.71 2.05
N VAL A 45 2.89 3.93 3.07
CA VAL A 45 4.14 3.17 3.14
C VAL A 45 3.87 1.71 2.85
N PHE A 46 4.57 1.15 1.88
CA PHE A 46 4.61 -0.30 1.64
C PHE A 46 5.10 -1.03 2.88
N ARG A 47 4.34 -2.00 3.37
CA ARG A 47 4.63 -2.76 4.59
C ARG A 47 4.99 -4.21 4.33
N GLY A 48 4.83 -4.66 3.11
CA GLY A 48 5.17 -6.02 2.72
C GLY A 48 4.15 -6.62 1.76
N TRP A 49 4.32 -7.90 1.57
CA TRP A 49 3.44 -8.71 0.74
C TRP A 49 2.66 -9.67 1.64
N GLY A 50 1.34 -9.64 1.56
CA GLY A 50 0.46 -10.56 2.26
C GLY A 50 0.38 -11.93 1.59
N GLY A 51 0.69 -11.98 0.30
CA GLY A 51 0.66 -13.17 -0.53
C GLY A 51 1.37 -12.94 -1.88
N PRO A 52 1.27 -13.87 -2.82
CA PRO A 52 1.88 -13.74 -4.15
C PRO A 52 1.45 -12.46 -4.88
N ASP A 53 0.19 -12.10 -4.76
CA ASP A 53 -0.48 -10.99 -5.43
C ASP A 53 -1.25 -10.08 -4.45
N GLN A 54 -0.72 -9.91 -3.23
CA GLN A 54 -1.31 -9.07 -2.19
C GLN A 54 -0.28 -8.08 -1.64
N VAL A 55 -0.66 -6.80 -1.55
CA VAL A 55 0.13 -5.73 -0.90
C VAL A 55 -0.45 -5.38 0.44
N ASP A 56 0.42 -5.31 1.45
CA ASP A 56 0.08 -4.86 2.80
C ASP A 56 0.50 -3.41 3.01
N LEU A 57 -0.45 -2.63 3.47
CA LEU A 57 -0.32 -1.25 3.94
C LEU A 57 -0.91 -1.17 5.35
N LEU A 58 -0.64 -0.09 6.07
CA LEU A 58 -1.29 0.18 7.36
C LEU A 58 -2.16 1.42 7.25
N THR A 59 -3.29 1.40 7.93
CA THR A 59 -4.24 2.51 7.97
C THR A 59 -4.83 2.71 9.35
N ASP A 60 -5.09 3.97 9.68
CA ASP A 60 -5.95 4.33 10.79
C ASP A 60 -7.42 4.21 10.33
N ALA A 61 -8.20 3.36 10.99
CA ALA A 61 -9.61 3.17 10.69
C ALA A 61 -10.45 4.44 10.81
N ARG A 62 -9.98 5.40 11.61
CA ARG A 62 -10.66 6.70 11.79
C ARG A 62 -10.43 7.67 10.62
N SER A 63 -9.55 7.31 9.67
CA SER A 63 -9.24 8.16 8.51
C SER A 63 -10.28 8.02 7.40
N ALA A 64 -10.44 9.06 6.59
CA ALA A 64 -11.43 9.14 5.51
C ALA A 64 -11.36 7.97 4.49
N LYS A 65 -10.18 7.35 4.32
CA LYS A 65 -10.04 6.24 3.36
C LYS A 65 -10.79 4.97 3.76
N THR A 66 -11.10 4.78 5.05
CA THR A 66 -11.85 3.60 5.51
C THR A 66 -13.28 3.62 4.98
N PRO A 67 -14.10 4.65 5.23
CA PRO A 67 -15.45 4.72 4.63
C PRO A 67 -15.41 4.82 3.10
N GLU A 68 -14.37 5.38 2.48
CA GLU A 68 -14.20 5.37 1.02
C GLU A 68 -14.11 3.92 0.49
N LEU A 69 -13.29 3.08 1.13
CA LEU A 69 -13.09 1.68 0.74
C LEU A 69 -14.27 0.77 1.13
N GLU A 70 -14.98 1.08 2.20
CA GLU A 70 -16.24 0.40 2.55
C GLU A 70 -17.33 0.64 1.51
N HIS A 71 -17.39 1.87 0.99
CA HIS A 71 -18.32 2.24 -0.06
C HIS A 71 -17.91 1.68 -1.43
N GLN A 72 -16.63 1.82 -1.79
CA GLN A 72 -16.06 1.35 -3.05
C GLN A 72 -14.70 0.68 -2.79
N PRO A 73 -14.66 -0.66 -2.77
CA PRO A 73 -13.42 -1.39 -2.44
C PRO A 73 -12.35 -1.35 -3.53
N ALA A 74 -12.68 -0.88 -4.73
CA ALA A 74 -11.70 -0.72 -5.81
C ALA A 74 -10.69 0.35 -5.48
N MET A 75 -9.41 0.03 -5.64
CA MET A 75 -8.31 0.96 -5.42
C MET A 75 -7.16 0.73 -6.39
N GLU A 76 -6.35 1.76 -6.57
CA GLU A 76 -5.14 1.66 -7.39
C GLU A 76 -3.95 2.29 -6.66
N ILE A 77 -2.83 1.59 -6.68
CA ILE A 77 -1.55 2.08 -6.22
C ILE A 77 -0.75 2.58 -7.44
N CYS A 78 -0.23 3.80 -7.36
CA CYS A 78 0.83 4.28 -8.24
C CYS A 78 2.15 4.27 -7.45
N TRP A 79 3.14 3.55 -7.94
CA TRP A 79 4.46 3.44 -7.29
C TRP A 79 5.54 3.89 -8.27
N LEU A 80 5.96 5.15 -8.13
CA LEU A 80 7.03 5.72 -8.92
C LEU A 80 8.37 5.48 -8.23
N MET A 81 9.31 4.92 -8.97
CA MET A 81 10.69 4.64 -8.55
C MET A 81 11.66 5.40 -9.46
N PRO A 82 12.03 6.66 -9.12
CA PRO A 82 12.75 7.57 -10.01
C PRO A 82 14.15 7.10 -10.40
N LYS A 83 14.93 6.56 -9.45
CA LYS A 83 16.27 6.03 -9.74
C LYS A 83 16.20 4.82 -10.67
N ALA A 84 15.20 3.98 -10.50
CA ALA A 84 14.94 2.86 -11.40
C ALA A 84 14.36 3.31 -12.74
N LYS A 85 13.88 4.56 -12.85
CA LYS A 85 13.12 5.09 -14.00
C LYS A 85 11.90 4.24 -14.33
N GLN A 86 11.21 3.75 -13.31
CA GLN A 86 10.06 2.84 -13.47
C GLN A 86 8.87 3.31 -12.65
N GLN A 87 7.69 3.13 -13.22
CA GLN A 87 6.42 3.32 -12.53
C GLN A 87 5.63 2.01 -12.60
N PHE A 88 5.11 1.59 -11.46
CA PHE A 88 4.16 0.48 -11.39
C PHE A 88 2.79 1.00 -10.96
N ARG A 89 1.74 0.50 -11.62
CA ARG A 89 0.36 0.70 -11.19
C ARG A 89 -0.22 -0.66 -10.82
N LEU A 90 -0.72 -0.78 -9.59
CA LEU A 90 -1.30 -2.01 -9.05
C LEU A 90 -2.76 -1.73 -8.75
N ARG A 91 -3.66 -2.28 -9.56
CA ARG A 91 -5.11 -2.14 -9.40
C ARG A 91 -5.70 -3.40 -8.80
N GLY A 92 -6.69 -3.25 -7.96
CA GLY A 92 -7.43 -4.35 -7.37
C GLY A 92 -8.43 -3.88 -6.34
N CYS A 93 -8.79 -4.77 -5.43
CA CYS A 93 -9.79 -4.50 -4.41
C CYS A 93 -9.22 -4.63 -3.00
N TRP A 94 -9.71 -3.79 -2.12
CA TRP A 94 -9.48 -3.93 -0.69
C TRP A 94 -10.05 -5.26 -0.19
N GLN A 95 -9.25 -5.97 0.60
CA GLN A 95 -9.69 -7.15 1.33
C GLN A 95 -9.86 -6.78 2.79
N PRO A 96 -11.11 -6.67 3.29
CA PRO A 96 -11.36 -6.41 4.70
C PRO A 96 -10.68 -7.46 5.57
N ALA A 97 -10.03 -7.02 6.64
CA ALA A 97 -9.24 -7.88 7.52
C ALA A 97 -10.10 -8.77 8.45
N ALA A 98 -11.40 -8.92 8.20
CA ALA A 98 -12.36 -9.58 9.08
C ALA A 98 -11.95 -11.00 9.57
N HIS A 99 -10.94 -11.63 8.92
CA HIS A 99 -10.44 -12.95 9.30
C HIS A 99 -8.92 -13.07 9.20
N GLN A 100 -8.22 -11.98 8.91
CA GLN A 100 -6.77 -12.00 8.90
C GLN A 100 -6.30 -11.87 10.33
N ALA A 101 -5.81 -12.96 10.77
CA ALA A 101 -5.42 -13.25 12.10
C ALA A 101 -4.84 -12.03 12.82
N GLU A 102 -5.28 -11.81 14.04
CA GLU A 102 -4.65 -10.92 15.03
C GLU A 102 -3.12 -11.06 15.00
N ALA A 103 -2.60 -12.25 14.68
CA ALA A 103 -1.19 -12.52 14.48
C ALA A 103 -0.53 -11.67 13.37
N GLU A 104 -1.23 -11.37 12.26
CA GLU A 104 -0.68 -10.49 11.21
C GLU A 104 -0.67 -9.03 11.67
N ARG A 105 -1.73 -8.59 12.33
CA ARG A 105 -1.84 -7.27 12.93
C ARG A 105 -0.75 -7.06 13.98
N GLN A 106 -0.55 -8.02 14.87
CA GLN A 106 0.51 -8.02 15.86
C GLN A 106 1.90 -8.02 15.23
N ARG A 107 2.14 -8.83 14.20
CA ARG A 107 3.41 -8.84 13.46
C ARG A 107 3.74 -7.45 12.89
N HIS A 108 2.77 -6.79 12.25
CA HIS A 108 2.98 -5.44 11.71
C HIS A 108 3.22 -4.41 12.81
N TRP A 109 2.53 -4.52 13.95
CA TRP A 109 2.74 -3.66 15.11
C TRP A 109 4.17 -3.78 15.65
N GLN A 110 4.64 -5.00 15.84
CA GLN A 110 6.00 -5.28 16.32
C GLN A 110 7.10 -4.77 15.38
N GLN A 111 6.84 -4.72 14.08
CA GLN A 111 7.78 -4.21 13.08
C GLN A 111 7.86 -2.68 13.03
N LEU A 112 6.95 -1.96 13.67
CA LEU A 112 7.03 -0.51 13.75
C LEU A 112 8.10 -0.09 14.77
N SER A 113 8.77 1.03 14.47
CA SER A 113 9.59 1.73 15.46
C SER A 113 8.72 2.34 16.56
N PRO A 114 9.28 2.68 17.75
CA PRO A 114 8.52 3.39 18.80
C PRO A 114 7.82 4.66 18.28
N ALA A 115 8.54 5.49 17.52
CA ALA A 115 7.95 6.67 16.87
C ALA A 115 6.89 6.32 15.82
N GLY A 116 7.05 5.19 15.11
CA GLY A 116 6.04 4.71 14.16
C GLY A 116 4.76 4.24 14.82
N ARG A 117 4.85 3.64 16.01
CA ARG A 117 3.68 3.25 16.82
C ARG A 117 2.98 4.46 17.45
N ALA A 118 3.74 5.47 17.85
CA ALA A 118 3.20 6.70 18.46
C ALA A 118 2.13 7.38 17.59
N LEU A 119 2.23 7.29 16.27
CA LEU A 119 1.23 7.84 15.34
C LEU A 119 -0.19 7.32 15.60
N TRP A 120 -0.32 6.12 16.15
CA TRP A 120 -1.61 5.48 16.42
C TRP A 120 -2.24 5.92 17.76
N ALA A 121 -1.46 6.59 18.63
CA ALA A 121 -1.96 7.22 19.85
C ALA A 121 -2.35 8.69 19.63
N TRP A 122 -2.12 9.24 18.44
CA TRP A 122 -2.48 10.61 18.09
C TRP A 122 -3.99 10.78 17.95
N PRO A 123 -4.51 12.02 18.04
CA PRO A 123 -5.89 12.36 17.74
C PRO A 123 -6.31 11.86 16.35
N ALA A 124 -7.63 11.66 16.16
CA ALA A 124 -8.17 11.15 14.91
C ALA A 124 -7.75 12.04 13.71
N PRO A 125 -7.19 11.44 12.64
CA PRO A 125 -6.67 12.21 11.51
C PRO A 125 -7.78 12.96 10.76
N GLY A 126 -7.42 14.11 10.18
CA GLY A 126 -8.34 14.92 9.37
C GLY A 126 -9.37 15.73 10.15
N ARG A 127 -9.29 15.76 11.48
CA ARG A 127 -10.12 16.65 12.32
C ARG A 127 -9.45 18.01 12.48
N PRO A 128 -10.22 19.09 12.75
CA PRO A 128 -9.64 20.38 13.10
C PRO A 128 -8.67 20.25 14.28
N TRP A 129 -7.51 20.85 14.15
CA TRP A 129 -6.50 20.89 15.22
C TRP A 129 -7.01 21.66 16.42
N GLN A 130 -6.71 21.17 17.62
CA GLN A 130 -7.07 21.82 18.89
C GLN A 130 -5.82 22.01 19.75
N PRO A 131 -5.73 23.13 20.55
CA PRO A 131 -4.60 23.36 21.44
C PRO A 131 -4.41 22.27 22.51
N SER A 132 -5.45 21.50 22.81
CA SER A 132 -5.43 20.39 23.76
C SER A 132 -4.96 19.06 23.15
N ASP A 133 -4.76 18.99 21.83
CA ASP A 133 -4.31 17.77 21.17
C ASP A 133 -2.91 17.36 21.66
N GLN A 134 -2.77 16.08 21.99
CA GLN A 134 -1.50 15.51 22.43
C GLN A 134 -0.93 14.61 21.37
N PHE A 135 0.36 14.77 21.08
CA PHE A 135 1.11 14.02 20.08
C PHE A 135 2.31 13.36 20.75
N VAL A 136 2.09 12.14 21.25
CA VAL A 136 3.18 11.38 21.88
C VAL A 136 4.26 11.06 20.84
N GLU A 137 5.53 11.08 21.26
CA GLU A 137 6.67 10.91 20.36
C GLU A 137 7.02 9.43 20.17
N GLU A 138 6.83 8.62 21.20
CA GLU A 138 7.17 7.20 21.20
C GLU A 138 6.09 6.36 21.90
N LEU A 139 5.93 5.12 21.45
CA LEU A 139 5.03 4.14 22.05
C LEU A 139 5.70 2.76 22.08
N SER A 140 5.64 2.08 23.23
CA SER A 140 6.22 0.75 23.41
C SER A 140 5.54 -0.31 22.53
N ALA A 141 6.26 -1.38 22.22
CA ALA A 141 5.72 -2.55 21.52
C ALA A 141 4.75 -3.36 22.39
N GLU A 142 4.88 -3.28 23.71
CA GLU A 142 4.01 -3.94 24.71
C GLU A 142 2.70 -3.19 24.92
N THR A 143 2.57 -1.97 24.41
CA THR A 143 1.29 -1.24 24.46
C THR A 143 0.22 -2.01 23.72
N GLU A 144 -0.98 -2.07 24.29
CA GLU A 144 -2.14 -2.65 23.63
C GLU A 144 -2.35 -2.03 22.25
N ILE A 145 -2.53 -2.89 21.24
CA ILE A 145 -2.68 -2.44 19.86
C ILE A 145 -4.04 -1.74 19.72
N PRO A 146 -4.07 -0.44 19.37
CA PRO A 146 -5.33 0.29 19.24
C PRO A 146 -6.26 -0.36 18.21
N GLU A 147 -7.57 -0.41 18.48
CA GLU A 147 -8.57 -1.00 17.57
C GLU A 147 -8.52 -0.38 16.17
N HIS A 148 -8.22 0.91 16.07
CA HIS A 148 -8.12 1.63 14.80
C HIS A 148 -6.80 1.40 14.04
N PHE A 149 -5.85 0.64 14.61
CA PHE A 149 -4.70 0.14 13.86
C PHE A 149 -5.14 -1.00 12.96
N GLN A 150 -5.21 -0.74 11.66
CA GLN A 150 -5.72 -1.71 10.70
C GLN A 150 -4.72 -2.03 9.59
N LEU A 151 -4.70 -3.30 9.18
CA LEU A 151 -4.03 -3.75 7.99
C LEU A 151 -4.93 -3.47 6.77
N LEU A 152 -4.43 -2.70 5.83
CA LEU A 152 -5.07 -2.45 4.55
C LEU A 152 -4.40 -3.32 3.51
N ARG A 153 -5.08 -4.40 3.11
CA ARG A 153 -4.58 -5.35 2.10
C ARG A 153 -5.26 -5.12 0.75
N LEU A 154 -4.45 -4.88 -0.27
CA LEU A 154 -4.89 -4.88 -1.66
C LEU A 154 -4.74 -6.28 -2.24
N GLN A 155 -5.83 -6.89 -2.70
CA GLN A 155 -5.79 -8.01 -3.61
C GLN A 155 -5.58 -7.48 -5.02
N ILE A 156 -4.43 -7.76 -5.61
CA ILE A 156 -4.07 -7.25 -6.93
C ILE A 156 -4.77 -8.06 -8.02
N GLU A 157 -5.34 -7.37 -8.99
CA GLU A 157 -6.02 -7.94 -10.15
C GLU A 157 -5.32 -7.57 -11.46
N ARG A 158 -4.69 -6.40 -11.50
CA ARG A 158 -3.96 -5.90 -12.66
C ARG A 158 -2.72 -5.15 -12.24
N VAL A 159 -1.62 -5.37 -12.95
CA VAL A 159 -0.39 -4.60 -12.81
C VAL A 159 -0.01 -4.00 -14.16
N GLU A 160 0.41 -2.75 -14.18
CA GLU A 160 1.09 -2.13 -15.31
C GLU A 160 2.46 -1.62 -14.88
N GLN A 161 3.45 -1.78 -15.75
CA GLN A 161 4.77 -1.20 -15.62
C GLN A 161 5.02 -0.26 -16.78
N LEU A 162 5.50 0.94 -16.49
CA LEU A 162 6.10 1.84 -17.45
C LEU A 162 7.60 1.96 -17.13
N ASP A 163 8.45 1.55 -18.06
CA ASP A 163 9.90 1.62 -17.94
C ASP A 163 10.42 2.73 -18.87
N LEU A 164 10.94 3.79 -18.28
CA LEU A 164 11.46 4.99 -18.95
C LEU A 164 12.96 4.88 -19.25
N SER A 165 13.61 3.76 -18.93
CA SER A 165 15.05 3.56 -19.17
C SER A 165 15.39 3.22 -20.63
N HIS A 166 14.36 2.99 -21.45
CA HIS A 166 14.49 2.61 -22.86
C HIS A 166 13.94 3.71 -23.80
N HIS A 167 14.34 3.64 -25.06
CA HIS A 167 13.74 4.47 -26.13
C HIS A 167 13.40 3.58 -27.34
N PRO A 168 12.12 3.46 -27.76
CA PRO A 168 10.93 3.98 -27.07
C PRO A 168 10.75 3.33 -25.70
N HIS A 169 10.01 4.01 -24.81
CA HIS A 169 9.71 3.49 -23.48
C HIS A 169 8.99 2.14 -23.57
N LEU A 170 9.14 1.32 -22.54
CA LEU A 170 8.47 0.02 -22.48
C LEU A 170 7.27 0.11 -21.54
N ARG A 171 6.13 -0.40 -22.00
CA ARG A 171 4.93 -0.54 -21.16
C ARG A 171 4.43 -1.96 -21.21
N TRP A 172 4.21 -2.56 -20.04
CA TRP A 172 3.70 -3.90 -19.86
C TRP A 172 2.46 -3.91 -19.01
N SER A 173 1.59 -4.89 -19.23
CA SER A 173 0.41 -5.16 -18.41
C SER A 173 0.29 -6.64 -18.12
N TRP A 174 -0.17 -6.95 -16.92
CA TRP A 174 -0.48 -8.31 -16.46
C TRP A 174 -1.84 -8.29 -15.77
N GLN A 175 -2.69 -9.27 -16.04
CA GLN A 175 -4.00 -9.40 -15.44
C GLN A 175 -4.13 -10.78 -14.78
N ARG A 176 -4.74 -10.81 -13.59
CA ARG A 176 -4.93 -12.04 -12.82
C ARG A 176 -5.80 -13.06 -13.56
N GLN A 177 -6.90 -12.59 -14.20
CA GLN A 177 -7.80 -13.45 -14.99
C GLN A 177 -7.10 -14.07 -16.20
N GLU A 178 -6.02 -13.50 -16.68
CA GLU A 178 -5.17 -14.02 -17.76
C GLU A 178 -3.94 -14.77 -17.23
N GLN A 179 -4.01 -15.26 -15.98
CA GLN A 179 -2.90 -15.98 -15.32
C GLN A 179 -1.59 -15.20 -15.34
N TRP A 180 -1.66 -13.89 -15.24
CA TRP A 180 -0.51 -12.97 -15.26
C TRP A 180 0.30 -13.03 -16.57
N ARG A 181 -0.31 -13.41 -17.70
CA ARG A 181 0.33 -13.33 -19.00
C ARG A 181 0.73 -11.92 -19.33
N ALA A 182 1.99 -11.73 -19.72
CA ALA A 182 2.52 -10.42 -20.08
C ALA A 182 1.94 -9.94 -21.43
N LEU A 183 1.40 -8.73 -21.43
CA LEU A 183 0.96 -8.03 -22.63
C LEU A 183 1.76 -6.74 -22.77
N ARG A 184 2.44 -6.59 -23.93
CA ARG A 184 3.13 -5.35 -24.26
C ARG A 184 2.14 -4.32 -24.78
N LEU A 185 2.17 -3.11 -24.21
CA LEU A 185 1.36 -1.98 -24.62
C LEU A 185 2.23 -0.91 -25.30
N ARG A 186 1.58 -0.01 -26.01
CA ARG A 186 2.22 1.25 -26.43
C ARG A 186 2.47 2.10 -25.18
N PRO A 187 3.65 2.74 -25.07
CA PRO A 187 3.99 3.57 -23.92
C PRO A 187 3.13 4.82 -23.81
#